data_29acae7dc43d012b6d7e17bb967cbb62
#
_entry.id   29acae7dc43d012b6d7e17bb967cbb62
#
_cell.length_a   1.000
_cell.length_b   1.000
_cell.length_c   1.000
_cell.angle_alpha   90.00
_cell.angle_beta   90.00
_cell.angle_gamma   90.00
#
_symmetry.space_group_name_H-M   'P 1'
#
loop_
_entity.id
_entity.type
_entity.pdbx_description
1 polymer ?
#
loop_
_entity_poly.entity_id
_entity_poly.type
_entity_poly.pdbx_seq_one_letter_code
_entity_poly.pdbx_strand_id
1 'polypeptide(L)'
;MALLVLCGLALISSYFIIPAKINFAKVVYIKTKINIANRFLMDESKWGRWFPSASVNNLSAPPGKNIYKYNNYFFSVEKKMMNAAEVSISNNQTLLKSLITIISINGDSVAIEWKSEMPRSSNPINRIRNYIKAKELQNNMADILKHLQTFLEEKENVYGIHLHEIISKDSTLVATKCVTTGYPSTSDIYNLIASLKKYIISQGAKETNFPMLHVKKVNDTKFETMVAIPVNKYLEGNDKIFFKRFVPWKVLTAEVKGGIYTINEALDQMGIYMTDYQKTAMAIPFESLVTDRSKQPDTLQWITRIYTPVP
;
A
#
# COMPACT_ATOMS: atom_id res chain seq x y z
N MET A 1 -62.41 0.59 12.10
CA MET A 1 -62.62 1.52 10.98
C MET A 1 -61.58 2.66 10.95
N ALA A 2 -61.32 3.38 12.05
CA ALA A 2 -60.34 4.46 12.11
C ALA A 2 -58.90 4.05 11.72
N LEU A 3 -58.42 2.86 12.14
CA LEU A 3 -57.11 2.34 11.79
C LEU A 3 -56.91 2.12 10.28
N LEU A 4 -57.94 1.60 9.59
CA LEU A 4 -57.88 1.38 8.13
C LEU A 4 -57.87 2.69 7.36
N VAL A 5 -58.59 3.72 7.83
CA VAL A 5 -58.55 5.07 7.23
C VAL A 5 -57.17 5.70 7.43
N LEU A 6 -56.57 5.55 8.61
CA LEU A 6 -55.24 6.07 8.90
C LEU A 6 -54.18 5.39 8.06
N CYS A 7 -54.21 4.06 7.88
CA CYS A 7 -53.34 3.33 6.97
C CYS A 7 -53.50 3.75 5.50
N GLY A 8 -54.75 3.98 5.05
CA GLY A 8 -55.06 4.49 3.72
C GLY A 8 -54.44 5.87 3.47
N LEU A 9 -54.61 6.79 4.42
CA LEU A 9 -54.04 8.14 4.36
C LEU A 9 -52.50 8.10 4.37
N ALA A 10 -51.88 7.21 5.16
CA ALA A 10 -50.43 7.02 5.18
C ALA A 10 -49.90 6.49 3.83
N LEU A 11 -50.58 5.56 3.19
CA LEU A 11 -50.20 5.06 1.86
C LEU A 11 -50.35 6.13 0.77
N ILE A 12 -51.43 6.94 0.82
CA ILE A 12 -51.63 8.05 -0.12
C ILE A 12 -50.52 9.12 0.07
N SER A 13 -50.23 9.51 1.32
CA SER A 13 -49.18 10.48 1.59
C SER A 13 -47.79 9.93 1.17
N SER A 14 -47.49 8.65 1.38
CA SER A 14 -46.26 8.05 0.95
C SER A 14 -46.05 8.07 -0.58
N TYR A 15 -47.17 7.99 -1.33
CA TYR A 15 -47.14 8.08 -2.79
C TYR A 15 -46.69 9.45 -3.30
N PHE A 16 -47.01 10.53 -2.60
CA PHE A 16 -46.60 11.89 -2.95
C PHE A 16 -45.21 12.27 -2.40
N ILE A 17 -44.84 11.70 -1.25
CA ILE A 17 -43.56 12.02 -0.58
C ILE A 17 -42.40 11.19 -1.15
N ILE A 18 -42.61 9.91 -1.43
CA ILE A 18 -41.57 9.02 -1.90
C ILE A 18 -41.52 9.02 -3.45
N PRO A 19 -40.43 9.46 -4.08
CA PRO A 19 -40.34 9.51 -5.53
C PRO A 19 -40.42 8.10 -6.14
N ALA A 20 -40.97 8.03 -7.37
CA ALA A 20 -41.09 6.77 -8.10
C ALA A 20 -39.72 6.11 -8.42
N LYS A 21 -38.69 6.93 -8.61
CA LYS A 21 -37.31 6.54 -8.80
C LYS A 21 -36.45 7.11 -7.65
N ILE A 22 -35.71 6.26 -6.94
CA ILE A 22 -34.95 6.67 -5.78
C ILE A 22 -33.49 6.54 -6.16
N ASN A 23 -32.80 7.67 -6.30
CA ASN A 23 -31.34 7.73 -6.45
C ASN A 23 -30.73 7.91 -5.07
N PHE A 24 -29.63 7.19 -4.81
CA PHE A 24 -28.88 7.34 -3.57
C PHE A 24 -27.38 7.28 -3.84
N ALA A 25 -26.63 8.05 -3.09
CA ALA A 25 -25.20 8.13 -3.20
C ALA A 25 -24.54 8.34 -1.84
N LYS A 26 -23.29 7.97 -1.76
CA LYS A 26 -22.36 8.36 -0.69
C LYS A 26 -21.07 8.87 -1.28
N VAL A 27 -20.51 9.88 -0.63
CA VAL A 27 -19.21 10.45 -0.95
C VAL A 27 -18.35 10.39 0.29
N VAL A 28 -17.10 10.02 0.10
CA VAL A 28 -16.05 10.10 1.12
C VAL A 28 -14.87 10.87 0.57
N TYR A 29 -14.26 11.70 1.41
CA TYR A 29 -13.03 12.43 1.10
C TYR A 29 -11.86 11.71 1.75
N ILE A 30 -10.83 11.40 0.97
CA ILE A 30 -9.69 10.59 1.42
C ILE A 30 -8.40 11.35 1.12
N LYS A 31 -7.55 11.47 2.12
CA LYS A 31 -6.22 12.07 1.97
C LYS A 31 -5.25 11.05 1.38
N THR A 32 -5.32 10.89 0.07
CA THR A 32 -4.47 9.96 -0.70
C THR A 32 -4.31 10.43 -2.14
N LYS A 33 -3.30 9.91 -2.84
CA LYS A 33 -3.09 10.17 -4.26
C LYS A 33 -4.10 9.39 -5.12
N ILE A 34 -4.50 9.95 -6.26
CA ILE A 34 -5.47 9.30 -7.17
C ILE A 34 -4.98 7.95 -7.71
N ASN A 35 -3.68 7.82 -7.99
CA ASN A 35 -3.09 6.56 -8.45
C ASN A 35 -3.16 5.46 -7.37
N ILE A 36 -3.02 5.81 -6.09
CA ILE A 36 -3.19 4.89 -4.97
C ILE A 36 -4.66 4.43 -4.89
N ALA A 37 -5.60 5.37 -4.90
CA ALA A 37 -7.03 5.05 -4.88
C ALA A 37 -7.42 4.15 -6.06
N ASN A 38 -6.95 4.46 -7.27
CA ASN A 38 -7.16 3.64 -8.47
C ASN A 38 -6.61 2.23 -8.30
N ARG A 39 -5.38 2.08 -7.79
CA ARG A 39 -4.73 0.77 -7.59
C ARG A 39 -5.52 -0.15 -6.67
N PHE A 40 -6.19 0.37 -5.65
CA PHE A 40 -6.97 -0.44 -4.71
C PHE A 40 -8.44 -0.59 -5.09
N LEU A 41 -9.04 0.37 -5.77
CA LEU A 41 -10.44 0.33 -6.17
C LEU A 41 -10.66 -0.38 -7.51
N MET A 42 -9.77 -0.14 -8.49
CA MET A 42 -9.92 -0.72 -9.83
C MET A 42 -9.39 -2.16 -9.93
N ASP A 43 -8.60 -2.61 -8.96
CA ASP A 43 -8.11 -3.98 -8.87
C ASP A 43 -8.90 -4.74 -7.79
N GLU A 44 -9.91 -5.52 -8.22
CA GLU A 44 -10.76 -6.27 -7.29
C GLU A 44 -10.00 -7.34 -6.49
N SER A 45 -8.83 -7.81 -6.96
CA SER A 45 -8.00 -8.73 -6.20
C SER A 45 -7.48 -8.09 -4.89
N LYS A 46 -7.41 -6.77 -4.86
CA LYS A 46 -6.98 -5.98 -3.69
C LYS A 46 -8.12 -5.60 -2.74
N TRP A 47 -9.37 -5.83 -3.13
CA TRP A 47 -10.51 -5.52 -2.28
C TRP A 47 -10.47 -6.30 -0.98
N GLY A 48 -9.97 -7.55 -0.98
CA GLY A 48 -9.78 -8.34 0.24
C GLY A 48 -8.89 -7.70 1.30
N ARG A 49 -8.10 -6.68 0.95
CA ARG A 49 -7.24 -5.95 1.90
C ARG A 49 -7.96 -4.84 2.66
N TRP A 50 -9.01 -4.26 2.08
CA TRP A 50 -9.71 -3.10 2.63
C TRP A 50 -11.21 -3.29 2.81
N PHE A 51 -11.83 -4.22 2.08
CA PHE A 51 -13.26 -4.49 2.21
C PHE A 51 -13.56 -5.07 3.61
N PRO A 52 -14.65 -4.65 4.30
CA PRO A 52 -14.89 -5.04 5.69
C PRO A 52 -15.16 -6.52 5.94
N SER A 53 -15.24 -7.34 4.90
CA SER A 53 -15.38 -8.80 5.02
C SER A 53 -14.51 -9.53 4.00
N ALA A 54 -14.19 -10.79 4.29
CA ALA A 54 -13.47 -11.64 3.36
C ALA A 54 -14.29 -11.93 2.09
N SER A 55 -13.59 -12.20 0.98
CA SER A 55 -14.24 -12.68 -0.24
C SER A 55 -14.97 -13.99 0.02
N VAL A 56 -16.16 -14.13 -0.52
CA VAL A 56 -16.94 -15.37 -0.42
C VAL A 56 -16.66 -16.18 -1.69
N ASN A 57 -16.04 -17.35 -1.51
CA ASN A 57 -15.92 -18.32 -2.59
C ASN A 57 -17.32 -18.90 -2.89
N ASN A 58 -17.99 -18.33 -3.86
CA ASN A 58 -19.28 -18.84 -4.31
C ASN A 58 -19.05 -19.89 -5.41
N LEU A 59 -19.40 -21.13 -5.16
CA LEU A 59 -19.34 -22.23 -6.13
C LEU A 59 -20.09 -21.94 -7.44
N SER A 60 -20.99 -20.94 -7.43
CA SER A 60 -21.79 -20.48 -8.58
C SER A 60 -21.22 -19.26 -9.29
N ALA A 61 -20.10 -18.69 -8.82
CA ALA A 61 -19.47 -17.54 -9.48
C ALA A 61 -18.64 -18.00 -10.68
N PRO A 62 -18.60 -17.23 -11.78
CA PRO A 62 -17.65 -17.48 -12.86
C PRO A 62 -16.22 -17.56 -12.33
N PRO A 63 -15.36 -18.44 -12.87
CA PRO A 63 -13.96 -18.52 -12.47
C PRO A 63 -13.28 -17.15 -12.59
N GLY A 64 -12.60 -16.71 -11.51
CA GLY A 64 -11.86 -15.44 -11.51
C GLY A 64 -12.65 -14.20 -11.06
N LYS A 65 -13.93 -14.32 -10.69
CA LYS A 65 -14.72 -13.21 -10.17
C LYS A 65 -14.77 -13.24 -8.64
N ASN A 66 -14.27 -12.19 -8.01
CA ASN A 66 -14.35 -12.04 -6.55
C ASN A 66 -15.70 -11.48 -6.14
N ILE A 67 -16.32 -12.09 -5.15
CA ILE A 67 -17.60 -11.65 -4.55
C ILE A 67 -17.33 -11.34 -3.08
N TYR A 68 -17.76 -10.17 -2.64
CA TYR A 68 -17.61 -9.70 -1.28
C TYR A 68 -18.99 -9.58 -0.64
N LYS A 69 -19.16 -10.09 0.58
CA LYS A 69 -20.42 -10.01 1.32
C LYS A 69 -20.31 -8.95 2.40
N TYR A 70 -21.30 -8.06 2.47
CA TYR A 70 -21.46 -7.14 3.58
C TYR A 70 -22.94 -7.09 4.00
N ASN A 71 -23.19 -7.40 5.26
CA ASN A 71 -24.56 -7.61 5.77
C ASN A 71 -25.34 -8.61 4.89
N ASN A 72 -26.48 -8.21 4.35
CA ASN A 72 -27.37 -9.05 3.53
C ASN A 72 -27.11 -8.92 2.02
N TYR A 73 -26.02 -8.28 1.60
CA TYR A 73 -25.74 -7.98 0.20
C TYR A 73 -24.39 -8.52 -0.25
N PHE A 74 -24.32 -8.88 -1.52
CA PHE A 74 -23.11 -9.30 -2.23
C PHE A 74 -22.70 -8.20 -3.21
N PHE A 75 -21.42 -7.94 -3.26
CA PHE A 75 -20.79 -6.91 -4.09
C PHE A 75 -19.77 -7.57 -5.03
N SER A 76 -19.82 -7.24 -6.31
CA SER A 76 -18.83 -7.69 -7.30
C SER A 76 -18.60 -6.63 -8.36
N VAL A 77 -17.35 -6.49 -8.81
CA VAL A 77 -17.00 -5.57 -9.89
C VAL A 77 -17.42 -6.17 -11.23
N GLU A 78 -18.21 -5.43 -12.01
CA GLU A 78 -18.70 -5.88 -13.32
C GLU A 78 -17.86 -5.30 -14.46
N LYS A 79 -17.51 -4.02 -14.35
CA LYS A 79 -16.79 -3.31 -15.38
C LYS A 79 -15.85 -2.27 -14.76
N LYS A 80 -14.65 -2.19 -15.31
CA LYS A 80 -13.64 -1.20 -14.91
C LYS A 80 -13.50 -0.15 -16.00
N MET A 81 -13.38 1.10 -15.58
CA MET A 81 -13.11 2.27 -16.41
C MET A 81 -11.89 3.00 -15.80
N MET A 82 -11.41 4.04 -16.43
CA MET A 82 -10.18 4.73 -16.00
C MET A 82 -10.20 5.15 -14.50
N ASN A 83 -11.26 5.84 -14.08
CA ASN A 83 -11.44 6.31 -12.69
C ASN A 83 -12.81 5.92 -12.13
N ALA A 84 -13.42 4.87 -12.64
CA ALA A 84 -14.72 4.41 -12.20
C ALA A 84 -14.86 2.89 -12.35
N ALA A 85 -15.70 2.29 -11.53
CA ALA A 85 -16.06 0.88 -11.62
C ALA A 85 -17.57 0.70 -11.46
N GLU A 86 -18.15 -0.11 -12.34
CA GLU A 86 -19.50 -0.62 -12.12
C GLU A 86 -19.44 -1.76 -11.12
N VAL A 87 -20.25 -1.67 -10.07
CA VAL A 87 -20.34 -2.69 -9.02
C VAL A 87 -21.77 -3.21 -8.97
N SER A 88 -21.92 -4.51 -9.11
CA SER A 88 -23.19 -5.19 -8.88
C SER A 88 -23.43 -5.33 -7.38
N ILE A 89 -24.64 -4.98 -6.95
CA ILE A 89 -25.13 -5.18 -5.59
C ILE A 89 -26.30 -6.14 -5.66
N SER A 90 -26.17 -7.31 -5.04
CA SER A 90 -27.20 -8.34 -5.12
C SER A 90 -27.52 -8.97 -3.77
N ASN A 91 -28.75 -9.43 -3.66
CA ASN A 91 -29.20 -10.38 -2.63
C ASN A 91 -30.28 -11.29 -3.25
N ASN A 92 -30.90 -12.16 -2.44
CA ASN A 92 -31.92 -13.10 -2.93
C ASN A 92 -33.11 -12.43 -3.64
N GLN A 93 -33.32 -11.12 -3.49
CA GLN A 93 -34.47 -10.40 -4.00
C GLN A 93 -34.15 -9.17 -4.85
N THR A 94 -32.91 -8.77 -4.88
CA THR A 94 -32.51 -7.48 -5.46
C THR A 94 -31.24 -7.67 -6.27
N LEU A 95 -31.21 -7.12 -7.47
CA LEU A 95 -30.01 -6.97 -8.28
C LEU A 95 -29.97 -5.51 -8.75
N LEU A 96 -28.96 -4.78 -8.35
CA LEU A 96 -28.75 -3.37 -8.69
C LEU A 96 -27.38 -3.19 -9.32
N LYS A 97 -27.30 -2.23 -10.24
CA LYS A 97 -26.03 -1.70 -10.73
C LYS A 97 -25.70 -0.44 -9.95
N SER A 98 -24.46 -0.30 -9.59
CA SER A 98 -23.95 0.90 -8.93
C SER A 98 -22.66 1.35 -9.60
N LEU A 99 -22.29 2.61 -9.42
CA LEU A 99 -21.10 3.20 -9.99
C LEU A 99 -20.27 3.82 -8.87
N ILE A 100 -19.02 3.39 -8.75
CA ILE A 100 -18.01 4.05 -7.92
C ILE A 100 -17.16 4.91 -8.85
N THR A 101 -16.97 6.19 -8.49
CA THR A 101 -16.16 7.15 -9.26
C THR A 101 -15.13 7.78 -8.36
N ILE A 102 -13.88 7.87 -8.82
CA ILE A 102 -12.78 8.55 -8.14
C ILE A 102 -12.58 9.92 -8.80
N ILE A 103 -12.65 10.97 -7.99
CA ILE A 103 -12.52 12.36 -8.44
C ILE A 103 -11.30 12.95 -7.71
N SER A 104 -10.31 13.43 -8.46
CA SER A 104 -9.20 14.18 -7.88
C SER A 104 -9.68 15.54 -7.42
N ILE A 105 -9.42 15.88 -6.16
CA ILE A 105 -9.70 17.22 -5.62
C ILE A 105 -8.46 18.12 -5.77
N ASN A 106 -7.33 17.56 -5.38
CA ASN A 106 -6.02 18.19 -5.50
C ASN A 106 -4.95 17.09 -5.61
N GLY A 107 -3.67 17.45 -5.63
CA GLY A 107 -2.58 16.48 -5.75
C GLY A 107 -2.50 15.45 -4.62
N ASP A 108 -3.14 15.67 -3.48
CA ASP A 108 -3.01 14.86 -2.26
C ASP A 108 -4.34 14.34 -1.70
N SER A 109 -5.45 14.59 -2.38
CA SER A 109 -6.78 14.20 -1.90
C SER A 109 -7.71 13.82 -3.04
N VAL A 110 -8.55 12.84 -2.80
CA VAL A 110 -9.59 12.38 -3.71
C VAL A 110 -10.95 12.38 -3.02
N ALA A 111 -12.01 12.57 -3.82
CA ALA A 111 -13.38 12.22 -3.44
C ALA A 111 -13.74 10.90 -4.13
N ILE A 112 -14.34 9.97 -3.39
CA ILE A 112 -14.89 8.74 -3.94
C ILE A 112 -16.39 8.82 -3.77
N GLU A 113 -17.09 8.86 -4.91
CA GLU A 113 -18.53 8.82 -4.97
C GLU A 113 -18.99 7.40 -5.32
N TRP A 114 -19.92 6.87 -4.55
CA TRP A 114 -20.60 5.61 -4.85
C TRP A 114 -22.10 5.88 -4.98
N LYS A 115 -22.66 5.65 -6.16
CA LYS A 115 -24.06 5.93 -6.47
C LYS A 115 -24.77 4.72 -7.06
N SER A 116 -26.05 4.61 -6.76
CA SER A 116 -26.94 3.62 -7.33
C SER A 116 -28.39 4.14 -7.35
N GLU A 117 -29.26 3.37 -7.97
CA GLU A 117 -30.66 3.71 -8.05
C GLU A 117 -31.56 2.50 -7.80
N MET A 118 -32.69 2.71 -7.16
CA MET A 118 -33.75 1.71 -7.05
C MET A 118 -34.61 1.68 -8.31
N PRO A 119 -35.14 0.49 -8.68
CA PRO A 119 -36.05 0.38 -9.79
C PRO A 119 -37.31 1.26 -9.56
N ARG A 120 -37.74 1.88 -10.65
CA ARG A 120 -38.99 2.67 -10.65
C ARG A 120 -40.18 1.80 -10.24
N SER A 121 -41.02 2.31 -9.35
CA SER A 121 -42.24 1.64 -8.95
C SER A 121 -43.45 2.63 -8.89
N SER A 122 -44.55 2.19 -9.45
CA SER A 122 -45.85 2.91 -9.34
C SER A 122 -46.63 2.48 -8.12
N ASN A 123 -46.33 1.31 -7.55
CA ASN A 123 -47.04 0.78 -6.36
C ASN A 123 -46.52 1.46 -5.08
N PRO A 124 -47.35 2.07 -4.23
CA PRO A 124 -46.93 2.79 -3.03
C PRO A 124 -46.23 1.88 -2.02
N ILE A 125 -46.63 0.64 -1.87
CA ILE A 125 -45.99 -0.32 -0.95
C ILE A 125 -44.58 -0.62 -1.42
N ASN A 126 -44.38 -0.82 -2.73
CA ASN A 126 -43.04 -1.05 -3.30
C ASN A 126 -42.16 0.21 -3.21
N ARG A 127 -42.76 1.42 -3.29
CA ARG A 127 -41.97 2.67 -3.07
C ARG A 127 -41.43 2.73 -1.65
N ILE A 128 -42.26 2.43 -0.64
CA ILE A 128 -41.85 2.39 0.77
C ILE A 128 -40.77 1.34 0.96
N ARG A 129 -40.93 0.13 0.42
CA ARG A 129 -39.93 -0.94 0.48
C ARG A 129 -38.62 -0.53 -0.17
N ASN A 130 -38.68 0.06 -1.36
CA ASN A 130 -37.50 0.55 -2.08
C ASN A 130 -36.81 1.68 -1.31
N TYR A 131 -37.54 2.56 -0.65
CA TYR A 131 -36.97 3.62 0.19
C TYR A 131 -36.21 3.06 1.37
N ILE A 132 -36.76 2.09 2.09
CA ILE A 132 -36.11 1.42 3.22
C ILE A 132 -34.85 0.72 2.74
N LYS A 133 -34.92 -0.05 1.63
CA LYS A 133 -33.77 -0.73 1.03
C LYS A 133 -32.67 0.26 0.56
N ALA A 134 -33.06 1.37 -0.06
CA ALA A 134 -32.13 2.41 -0.48
C ALA A 134 -31.38 3.00 0.71
N LYS A 135 -32.09 3.24 1.82
CA LYS A 135 -31.47 3.75 3.06
C LYS A 135 -30.50 2.76 3.68
N GLU A 136 -30.87 1.48 3.74
CA GLU A 136 -30.00 0.40 4.20
C GLU A 136 -28.73 0.30 3.33
N LEU A 137 -28.88 0.27 2.00
CA LEU A 137 -27.74 0.23 1.08
C LEU A 137 -26.86 1.48 1.16
N GLN A 138 -27.48 2.64 1.32
CA GLN A 138 -26.74 3.89 1.51
C GLN A 138 -25.85 3.86 2.77
N ASN A 139 -26.34 3.24 3.86
CA ASN A 139 -25.56 3.04 5.07
C ASN A 139 -24.42 2.03 4.85
N ASN A 140 -24.74 0.89 4.21
CA ASN A 140 -23.71 -0.11 3.86
C ASN A 140 -22.58 0.50 2.99
N MET A 141 -22.94 1.29 1.98
CA MET A 141 -21.98 2.02 1.16
C MET A 141 -21.13 2.97 2.00
N ALA A 142 -21.73 3.69 2.96
CA ALA A 142 -21.03 4.60 3.84
C ALA A 142 -19.99 3.85 4.70
N ASP A 143 -20.38 2.72 5.27
CA ASP A 143 -19.48 1.91 6.10
C ASP A 143 -18.34 1.32 5.29
N ILE A 144 -18.62 0.75 4.12
CA ILE A 144 -17.61 0.19 3.21
C ILE A 144 -16.63 1.28 2.77
N LEU A 145 -17.13 2.47 2.38
CA LEU A 145 -16.27 3.60 2.01
C LEU A 145 -15.45 4.13 3.19
N LYS A 146 -15.97 4.05 4.41
CA LYS A 146 -15.23 4.41 5.63
C LYS A 146 -14.07 3.45 5.88
N HIS A 147 -14.25 2.14 5.67
CA HIS A 147 -13.17 1.15 5.74
C HIS A 147 -12.10 1.43 4.69
N LEU A 148 -12.50 1.73 3.45
CA LEU A 148 -11.57 2.11 2.40
C LEU A 148 -10.79 3.38 2.77
N GLN A 149 -11.45 4.40 3.33
CA GLN A 149 -10.81 5.62 3.81
C GLN A 149 -9.72 5.31 4.83
N THR A 150 -10.06 4.58 5.90
CA THR A 150 -9.12 4.20 6.95
C THR A 150 -7.93 3.43 6.37
N PHE A 151 -8.18 2.51 5.43
CA PHE A 151 -7.12 1.74 4.77
C PHE A 151 -6.17 2.63 3.96
N LEU A 152 -6.70 3.52 3.12
CA LEU A 152 -5.91 4.34 2.20
C LEU A 152 -5.17 5.49 2.88
N GLU A 153 -5.63 5.97 4.02
CA GLU A 153 -4.98 7.03 4.80
C GLU A 153 -3.76 6.52 5.58
N GLU A 154 -3.68 5.19 5.82
CA GLU A 154 -2.57 4.56 6.52
C GLU A 154 -1.55 3.98 5.51
N LYS A 155 -0.34 4.57 5.45
CA LYS A 155 0.72 4.14 4.53
C LYS A 155 1.12 2.69 4.72
N GLU A 156 1.14 2.21 5.95
CA GLU A 156 1.48 0.83 6.26
C GLU A 156 0.50 -0.17 5.64
N ASN A 157 -0.80 0.14 5.65
CA ASN A 157 -1.81 -0.65 4.97
C ASN A 157 -1.59 -0.67 3.45
N VAL A 158 -1.20 0.46 2.87
CA VAL A 158 -1.01 0.62 1.42
C VAL A 158 0.23 -0.13 0.93
N TYR A 159 1.36 -0.01 1.63
CA TYR A 159 2.67 -0.53 1.20
C TYR A 159 3.10 -1.80 1.93
N GLY A 160 2.43 -2.19 3.03
CA GLY A 160 2.79 -3.37 3.83
C GLY A 160 4.06 -3.22 4.65
N ILE A 161 4.65 -2.02 4.69
CA ILE A 161 5.87 -1.70 5.45
C ILE A 161 5.74 -0.32 6.09
N HIS A 162 6.39 -0.14 7.24
CA HIS A 162 6.39 1.15 7.94
C HIS A 162 7.42 2.09 7.30
N LEU A 163 6.93 3.02 6.46
CA LEU A 163 7.73 4.00 5.73
C LEU A 163 7.74 5.35 6.43
N HIS A 164 8.91 5.91 6.65
CA HIS A 164 9.05 7.28 7.18
C HIS A 164 10.27 7.99 6.58
N GLU A 165 10.25 9.32 6.61
CA GLU A 165 11.34 10.16 6.14
C GLU A 165 12.11 10.69 7.35
N ILE A 166 13.43 10.62 7.29
CA ILE A 166 14.34 11.18 8.30
C ILE A 166 15.42 12.01 7.63
N ILE A 167 16.06 12.87 8.39
CA ILE A 167 17.32 13.50 7.99
C ILE A 167 18.45 12.58 8.45
N SER A 168 19.27 12.10 7.51
CA SER A 168 20.47 11.32 7.83
C SER A 168 21.51 12.19 8.55
N LYS A 169 22.34 11.54 9.38
CA LYS A 169 23.46 12.23 10.04
C LYS A 169 24.65 12.31 9.11
N ASP A 170 25.46 13.37 9.22
CA ASP A 170 26.78 13.44 8.59
C ASP A 170 27.63 12.27 9.06
N SER A 171 28.25 11.57 8.12
CA SER A 171 29.06 10.39 8.42
C SER A 171 30.22 10.29 7.44
N THR A 172 31.38 9.98 7.99
CA THR A 172 32.54 9.56 7.21
C THR A 172 32.48 8.05 7.03
N LEU A 173 32.67 7.57 5.79
CA LEU A 173 32.56 6.17 5.45
C LEU A 173 33.87 5.67 4.84
N VAL A 174 34.29 4.49 5.24
CA VAL A 174 35.23 3.69 4.46
C VAL A 174 34.47 2.61 3.71
N ALA A 175 34.80 2.43 2.46
CA ALA A 175 34.06 1.52 1.58
C ALA A 175 35.00 0.68 0.73
N THR A 176 34.54 -0.49 0.36
CA THR A 176 35.17 -1.38 -0.62
C THR A 176 34.12 -1.99 -1.53
N LYS A 177 34.52 -2.50 -2.67
CA LYS A 177 33.62 -3.17 -3.60
C LYS A 177 34.26 -4.36 -4.26
N CYS A 178 33.43 -5.30 -4.68
CA CYS A 178 33.82 -6.43 -5.53
C CYS A 178 32.76 -6.72 -6.57
N VAL A 179 33.11 -7.52 -7.57
CA VAL A 179 32.18 -8.07 -8.55
C VAL A 179 32.15 -9.57 -8.41
N THR A 180 30.97 -10.13 -8.26
CA THR A 180 30.72 -11.57 -8.13
C THR A 180 29.94 -12.10 -9.33
N THR A 181 30.11 -13.40 -9.61
CA THR A 181 29.22 -14.13 -10.52
C THR A 181 28.02 -14.62 -9.69
N GLY A 182 26.84 -14.17 -10.04
CA GLY A 182 25.63 -14.38 -9.24
C GLY A 182 25.51 -13.37 -8.07
N TYR A 183 24.36 -13.42 -7.39
CA TYR A 183 24.11 -12.59 -6.21
C TYR A 183 25.10 -12.96 -5.09
N PRO A 184 25.71 -11.98 -4.40
CA PRO A 184 26.72 -12.24 -3.39
C PRO A 184 26.18 -13.09 -2.24
N SER A 185 26.95 -14.08 -1.81
CA SER A 185 26.63 -14.85 -0.61
C SER A 185 26.84 -14.02 0.67
N THR A 186 26.26 -14.44 1.78
CA THR A 186 26.53 -13.85 3.09
C THR A 186 28.03 -13.87 3.40
N SER A 187 28.74 -14.94 3.05
CA SER A 187 30.19 -15.05 3.24
C SER A 187 30.95 -14.00 2.42
N ASP A 188 30.59 -13.77 1.16
CA ASP A 188 31.23 -12.75 0.32
C ASP A 188 31.08 -11.36 0.93
N ILE A 189 29.87 -11.01 1.37
CA ILE A 189 29.56 -9.72 2.00
C ILE A 189 30.38 -9.56 3.29
N TYR A 190 30.39 -10.59 4.15
CA TYR A 190 31.07 -10.48 5.45
C TYR A 190 32.60 -10.56 5.34
N ASN A 191 33.17 -11.15 4.28
CA ASN A 191 34.58 -11.05 3.98
C ASN A 191 35.00 -9.59 3.65
N LEU A 192 34.17 -8.87 2.90
CA LEU A 192 34.37 -7.43 2.65
C LEU A 192 34.26 -6.62 3.95
N ILE A 193 33.23 -6.89 4.77
CA ILE A 193 33.04 -6.24 6.08
C ILE A 193 34.26 -6.49 6.98
N ALA A 194 34.74 -7.74 7.06
CA ALA A 194 35.90 -8.09 7.89
C ALA A 194 37.17 -7.38 7.41
N SER A 195 37.40 -7.26 6.10
CA SER A 195 38.54 -6.53 5.56
C SER A 195 38.49 -5.04 5.92
N LEU A 196 37.33 -4.40 5.84
CA LEU A 196 37.14 -3.01 6.26
C LEU A 196 37.34 -2.84 7.77
N LYS A 197 36.80 -3.73 8.60
CA LYS A 197 36.99 -3.68 10.06
C LYS A 197 38.45 -3.81 10.45
N LYS A 198 39.23 -4.73 9.80
CA LYS A 198 40.66 -4.87 10.00
C LYS A 198 41.41 -3.58 9.63
N TYR A 199 41.01 -2.95 8.52
CA TYR A 199 41.61 -1.68 8.11
C TYR A 199 41.29 -0.54 9.10
N ILE A 200 40.05 -0.39 9.52
CA ILE A 200 39.63 0.61 10.52
C ILE A 200 40.43 0.51 11.80
N ILE A 201 40.61 -0.71 12.32
CA ILE A 201 41.40 -0.97 13.52
C ILE A 201 42.89 -0.60 13.30
N SER A 202 43.48 -0.98 12.14
CA SER A 202 44.86 -0.66 11.82
C SER A 202 45.15 0.84 11.75
N GLN A 203 44.14 1.63 11.40
CA GLN A 203 44.21 3.09 11.36
C GLN A 203 43.83 3.76 12.71
N GLY A 204 43.61 3.00 13.78
CA GLY A 204 43.22 3.51 15.09
C GLY A 204 41.87 4.27 15.05
N ALA A 205 40.98 3.89 14.13
CA ALA A 205 39.59 4.41 14.05
C ALA A 205 38.58 3.46 14.70
N LYS A 206 37.35 3.93 14.85
CA LYS A 206 36.24 3.15 15.42
C LYS A 206 35.00 3.23 14.50
N GLU A 207 34.33 2.12 14.38
CA GLU A 207 33.00 2.07 13.76
C GLU A 207 32.01 2.91 14.57
N THR A 208 31.13 3.65 13.90
CA THR A 208 30.13 4.52 14.56
C THR A 208 28.69 4.05 14.32
N ASN A 209 28.47 3.16 13.36
CA ASN A 209 27.16 2.59 13.04
C ASN A 209 27.33 1.23 12.33
N PHE A 210 26.22 0.57 12.03
CA PHE A 210 26.16 -0.71 11.34
C PHE A 210 26.76 -0.64 9.93
N PRO A 211 27.31 -1.76 9.41
CA PRO A 211 27.77 -1.85 8.04
C PRO A 211 26.62 -1.57 7.05
N MET A 212 26.96 -0.90 5.96
CA MET A 212 26.05 -0.55 4.88
C MET A 212 26.37 -1.44 3.67
N LEU A 213 25.32 -1.92 2.99
CA LEU A 213 25.41 -2.79 1.82
C LEU A 213 24.63 -2.19 0.66
N HIS A 214 25.23 -2.22 -0.52
CA HIS A 214 24.55 -2.00 -1.79
C HIS A 214 24.96 -3.09 -2.78
N VAL A 215 23.96 -3.74 -3.38
CA VAL A 215 24.18 -4.75 -4.43
C VAL A 215 23.50 -4.27 -5.71
N LYS A 216 24.30 -4.16 -6.78
CA LYS A 216 23.82 -3.73 -8.09
C LYS A 216 24.03 -4.84 -9.12
N LYS A 217 22.97 -5.22 -9.83
CA LYS A 217 23.08 -6.08 -11.01
C LYS A 217 23.79 -5.32 -12.13
N VAL A 218 24.95 -5.81 -12.58
CA VAL A 218 25.72 -5.21 -13.68
C VAL A 218 25.25 -5.78 -15.02
N ASN A 219 25.06 -7.09 -15.07
CA ASN A 219 24.46 -7.81 -16.20
C ASN A 219 23.78 -9.09 -15.68
N ASP A 220 23.35 -10.00 -16.56
CA ASP A 220 22.60 -11.19 -16.16
C ASP A 220 23.35 -12.15 -15.24
N THR A 221 24.67 -12.12 -15.25
CA THR A 221 25.51 -13.03 -14.45
C THR A 221 26.37 -12.32 -13.41
N LYS A 222 26.52 -10.99 -13.46
CA LYS A 222 27.45 -10.25 -12.60
C LYS A 222 26.75 -9.24 -11.72
N PHE A 223 27.17 -9.19 -10.46
CA PHE A 223 26.71 -8.24 -9.45
C PHE A 223 27.90 -7.48 -8.86
N GLU A 224 27.81 -6.16 -8.80
CA GLU A 224 28.72 -5.32 -8.04
C GLU A 224 28.17 -5.19 -6.62
N THR A 225 28.98 -5.57 -5.65
CA THR A 225 28.67 -5.49 -4.22
C THR A 225 29.58 -4.45 -3.60
N MET A 226 28.96 -3.43 -2.99
CA MET A 226 29.67 -2.38 -2.24
C MET A 226 29.28 -2.47 -0.77
N VAL A 227 30.30 -2.50 0.08
CA VAL A 227 30.15 -2.41 1.53
C VAL A 227 30.81 -1.13 2.02
N ALA A 228 30.16 -0.45 2.96
CA ALA A 228 30.70 0.72 3.63
C ALA A 228 30.48 0.63 5.15
N ILE A 229 31.43 1.17 5.93
CA ILE A 229 31.30 1.24 7.38
C ILE A 229 31.50 2.70 7.83
N PRO A 230 30.55 3.28 8.57
CA PRO A 230 30.69 4.60 9.17
C PRO A 230 31.80 4.60 10.22
N VAL A 231 32.65 5.62 10.21
CA VAL A 231 33.79 5.74 11.12
C VAL A 231 33.85 7.12 11.76
N ASN A 232 34.57 7.22 12.88
CA ASN A 232 34.64 8.41 13.71
C ASN A 232 35.63 9.47 13.23
N LYS A 233 36.43 9.18 12.21
CA LYS A 233 37.41 10.12 11.65
C LYS A 233 37.68 9.82 10.17
N TYR A 234 38.27 10.78 9.48
CA TYR A 234 38.78 10.59 8.13
C TYR A 234 39.89 9.53 8.09
N LEU A 235 39.87 8.67 7.07
CA LEU A 235 40.93 7.67 6.80
C LEU A 235 41.37 7.80 5.35
N GLU A 236 42.66 7.68 5.10
CA GLU A 236 43.17 7.63 3.75
C GLU A 236 42.73 6.35 3.05
N GLY A 237 42.43 6.46 1.75
CA GLY A 237 42.11 5.29 0.93
C GLY A 237 43.36 4.55 0.45
N ASN A 238 43.16 3.39 -0.14
CA ASN A 238 44.17 2.65 -0.92
C ASN A 238 43.52 2.07 -2.18
N ASP A 239 44.21 1.27 -2.95
CA ASP A 239 43.72 0.69 -4.22
C ASP A 239 42.43 -0.09 -4.09
N LYS A 240 42.09 -0.62 -2.90
CA LYS A 240 40.92 -1.46 -2.64
C LYS A 240 39.90 -0.80 -1.71
N ILE A 241 40.31 0.17 -0.90
CA ILE A 241 39.49 0.83 0.11
C ILE A 241 39.47 2.31 -0.21
N PHE A 242 38.26 2.85 -0.33
CA PHE A 242 38.07 4.26 -0.65
C PHE A 242 37.23 4.94 0.42
N PHE A 243 37.47 6.22 0.58
CA PHE A 243 36.77 7.07 1.51
C PHE A 243 35.53 7.69 0.83
N LYS A 244 34.43 7.77 1.55
CA LYS A 244 33.22 8.50 1.16
C LYS A 244 32.73 9.37 2.30
N ARG A 245 32.13 10.51 1.97
CA ARG A 245 31.42 11.33 2.91
C ARG A 245 29.92 11.20 2.63
N PHE A 246 29.16 10.85 3.63
CA PHE A 246 27.72 10.83 3.59
C PHE A 246 27.20 12.10 4.28
N VAL A 247 26.82 13.10 3.49
CA VAL A 247 26.32 14.37 3.98
C VAL A 247 24.89 14.22 4.48
N PRO A 248 24.42 15.08 5.42
CA PRO A 248 23.03 15.07 5.85
C PRO A 248 22.09 15.24 4.66
N TRP A 249 21.15 14.33 4.55
CA TRP A 249 20.18 14.28 3.47
C TRP A 249 18.85 13.73 3.97
N LYS A 250 17.75 14.11 3.29
CA LYS A 250 16.45 13.49 3.55
C LYS A 250 16.48 12.07 2.95
N VAL A 251 16.14 11.08 3.76
CA VAL A 251 16.09 9.67 3.34
C VAL A 251 14.75 9.07 3.70
N LEU A 252 14.19 8.34 2.75
CA LEU A 252 13.08 7.42 3.00
C LEU A 252 13.66 6.16 3.61
N THR A 253 13.10 5.67 4.71
CA THR A 253 13.60 4.49 5.41
C THR A 253 12.48 3.57 5.84
N ALA A 254 12.81 2.27 5.90
CA ALA A 254 12.00 1.22 6.50
C ALA A 254 12.89 0.25 7.26
N GLU A 255 12.40 -0.30 8.37
CA GLU A 255 13.01 -1.44 9.04
C GLU A 255 12.26 -2.72 8.66
N VAL A 256 13.03 -3.73 8.27
CA VAL A 256 12.50 -5.01 7.77
C VAL A 256 13.08 -6.14 8.58
N LYS A 257 12.23 -7.07 9.00
CA LYS A 257 12.64 -8.33 9.64
C LYS A 257 12.42 -9.49 8.67
N GLY A 258 13.48 -10.19 8.33
CA GLY A 258 13.43 -11.32 7.40
C GLY A 258 14.66 -11.42 6.49
N GLY A 259 14.64 -12.41 5.60
CA GLY A 259 15.72 -12.70 4.66
C GLY A 259 15.65 -11.82 3.39
N ILE A 260 16.45 -12.18 2.40
CA ILE A 260 16.62 -11.41 1.17
C ILE A 260 15.30 -11.21 0.40
N TYR A 261 14.39 -12.18 0.44
CA TYR A 261 13.08 -12.07 -0.22
C TYR A 261 12.27 -10.92 0.38
N THR A 262 12.17 -10.86 1.72
CA THR A 262 11.43 -9.80 2.43
C THR A 262 12.09 -8.42 2.23
N ILE A 263 13.42 -8.37 2.14
CA ILE A 263 14.17 -7.14 1.88
C ILE A 263 13.87 -6.63 0.45
N ASN A 264 13.88 -7.51 -0.54
CA ASN A 264 13.57 -7.15 -1.93
C ASN A 264 12.11 -6.68 -2.07
N GLU A 265 11.16 -7.37 -1.43
CA GLU A 265 9.76 -6.94 -1.40
C GLU A 265 9.62 -5.53 -0.80
N ALA A 266 10.33 -5.24 0.29
CA ALA A 266 10.33 -3.92 0.90
C ALA A 266 10.96 -2.85 -0.01
N LEU A 267 12.03 -3.16 -0.72
CA LEU A 267 12.63 -2.26 -1.72
C LEU A 267 11.65 -1.96 -2.87
N ASP A 268 10.91 -2.97 -3.34
CA ASP A 268 9.88 -2.81 -4.36
C ASP A 268 8.75 -1.89 -3.85
N GLN A 269 8.29 -2.09 -2.62
CA GLN A 269 7.26 -1.23 -2.01
C GLN A 269 7.76 0.22 -1.82
N MET A 270 9.03 0.42 -1.46
CA MET A 270 9.64 1.75 -1.43
C MET A 270 9.67 2.38 -2.84
N GLY A 271 9.97 1.62 -3.88
CA GLY A 271 9.93 2.07 -5.27
C GLY A 271 8.51 2.50 -5.70
N ILE A 272 7.49 1.71 -5.32
CA ILE A 272 6.08 2.03 -5.56
C ILE A 272 5.70 3.33 -4.81
N TYR A 273 6.08 3.48 -3.54
CA TYR A 273 5.86 4.70 -2.77
C TYR A 273 6.48 5.92 -3.46
N MET A 274 7.73 5.81 -3.91
CA MET A 274 8.42 6.90 -4.61
C MET A 274 7.70 7.28 -5.90
N THR A 275 7.22 6.32 -6.67
CA THR A 275 6.43 6.55 -7.88
C THR A 275 5.11 7.25 -7.55
N ASP A 276 4.39 6.75 -6.54
CA ASP A 276 3.10 7.32 -6.12
C ASP A 276 3.23 8.79 -5.68
N TYR A 277 4.32 9.13 -5.01
CA TYR A 277 4.58 10.49 -4.51
C TYR A 277 5.51 11.31 -5.42
N GLN A 278 5.79 10.82 -6.64
CA GLN A 278 6.66 11.50 -7.63
C GLN A 278 8.04 11.87 -7.07
N LYS A 279 8.59 11.01 -6.21
CA LYS A 279 9.93 11.17 -5.63
C LYS A 279 10.96 10.47 -6.51
N THR A 280 12.15 11.05 -6.60
CA THR A 280 13.28 10.48 -7.32
C THR A 280 14.38 10.10 -6.34
N ALA A 281 15.05 8.95 -6.56
CA ALA A 281 16.22 8.61 -5.78
C ALA A 281 17.36 9.58 -6.14
N MET A 282 17.88 10.31 -5.14
CA MET A 282 18.95 11.30 -5.32
C MET A 282 20.34 10.68 -5.24
N ALA A 283 20.43 9.47 -4.70
CA ALA A 283 21.66 8.68 -4.62
C ALA A 283 21.30 7.19 -4.52
N ILE A 284 22.34 6.36 -4.48
CA ILE A 284 22.24 4.90 -4.43
C ILE A 284 21.51 4.47 -3.15
N PRO A 285 20.40 3.69 -3.24
CA PRO A 285 19.79 3.05 -2.09
C PRO A 285 20.75 2.07 -1.41
N PHE A 286 20.64 1.90 -0.10
CA PHE A 286 21.48 0.97 0.63
C PHE A 286 20.75 0.32 1.80
N GLU A 287 21.24 -0.85 2.19
CA GLU A 287 20.81 -1.57 3.39
C GLU A 287 21.78 -1.24 4.54
N SER A 288 21.29 -1.07 5.76
CA SER A 288 22.07 -1.09 6.98
C SER A 288 21.86 -2.43 7.68
N LEU A 289 22.93 -3.19 7.87
CA LEU A 289 22.92 -4.55 8.39
C LEU A 289 22.90 -4.51 9.92
N VAL A 290 21.71 -4.32 10.51
CA VAL A 290 21.53 -4.23 11.97
C VAL A 290 21.88 -5.57 12.62
N THR A 291 21.41 -6.68 12.05
CA THR A 291 21.79 -8.03 12.48
C THR A 291 23.08 -8.45 11.79
N ASP A 292 24.05 -8.92 12.58
CA ASP A 292 25.23 -9.61 12.06
C ASP A 292 24.82 -10.98 11.49
N ARG A 293 24.61 -11.01 10.17
CA ARG A 293 24.13 -12.20 9.43
C ARG A 293 25.15 -13.34 9.45
N SER A 294 26.44 -13.06 9.73
CA SER A 294 27.46 -14.12 9.86
C SER A 294 27.29 -14.94 11.15
N LYS A 295 26.63 -14.37 12.16
CA LYS A 295 26.38 -15.00 13.46
C LYS A 295 24.94 -15.46 13.63
N GLN A 296 24.03 -15.00 12.77
CA GLN A 296 22.61 -15.34 12.79
C GLN A 296 22.23 -16.18 11.58
N PRO A 297 22.18 -17.53 11.71
CA PRO A 297 21.86 -18.41 10.57
C PRO A 297 20.36 -18.37 10.19
N ASP A 298 19.47 -18.06 11.16
CA ASP A 298 18.04 -17.93 10.88
C ASP A 298 17.75 -16.58 10.21
N THR A 299 17.49 -16.62 8.91
CA THR A 299 17.20 -15.45 8.10
C THR A 299 15.93 -14.72 8.53
N LEU A 300 14.97 -15.39 9.19
CA LEU A 300 13.75 -14.78 9.70
C LEU A 300 14.02 -13.81 10.86
N GLN A 301 15.19 -13.89 11.48
CA GLN A 301 15.62 -13.00 12.58
C GLN A 301 16.48 -11.83 12.10
N TRP A 302 16.80 -11.75 10.82
CA TRP A 302 17.58 -10.62 10.31
C TRP A 302 16.79 -9.32 10.39
N ILE A 303 17.39 -8.30 10.96
CA ILE A 303 16.88 -6.92 10.97
C ILE A 303 17.75 -6.12 10.02
N THR A 304 17.10 -5.49 9.04
CA THR A 304 17.73 -4.66 8.02
C THR A 304 16.99 -3.33 7.95
N ARG A 305 17.71 -2.22 7.96
CA ARG A 305 17.13 -0.91 7.63
C ARG A 305 17.50 -0.56 6.20
N ILE A 306 16.50 -0.23 5.43
CA ILE A 306 16.64 0.18 4.04
C ILE A 306 16.57 1.70 3.98
N TYR A 307 17.46 2.31 3.19
CA TYR A 307 17.53 3.76 3.02
C TYR A 307 17.55 4.12 1.55
N THR A 308 16.70 5.04 1.14
CA THR A 308 16.71 5.64 -0.19
C THR A 308 16.75 7.16 -0.05
N PRO A 309 17.85 7.82 -0.46
CA PRO A 309 17.96 9.28 -0.47
C PRO A 309 16.90 9.90 -1.39
N VAL A 310 16.14 10.86 -0.86
CA VAL A 310 15.02 11.54 -1.56
C VAL A 310 15.16 13.05 -1.44
N PRO A 311 14.50 13.83 -2.31
CA PRO A 311 14.52 15.29 -2.25
C PRO A 311 13.94 15.85 -0.96
#